data_0922982ed4994389cc1eb64de6eab336
#
_entry.id   0922982ed4994389cc1eb64de6eab336
#
_cell.length_a   1.000
_cell.length_b   1.000
_cell.length_c   1.000
_cell.angle_alpha   90.00
_cell.angle_beta   90.00
_cell.angle_gamma   90.00
#
_symmetry.space_group_name_H-M   'P 1'
#
loop_
_entity.id
_entity.type
_entity.pdbx_description
1 polymer ?
#
loop_
_entity_poly.entity_id
_entity_poly.type
_entity_poly.pdbx_seq_one_letter_code
_entity_poly.pdbx_strand_id
1 'polypeptide(L)'
;MKDFNGSVAVVTGGASGIGRSLVKQLLTAGARVVVGDVEQGALDALLEEFRELGELRGVVTDVSDSDSVNALADAVYGEFGVCHLLFNNAGVAAPSANVWETTPNDWKWVHGVNVMGVVNGIQAFIPRMIAGGEAGHVINTSSGDGGISPLPYQSVYASSKAAVSCITECLAAQLESEGTRLGASVFYPSGGLLDTGIWTTDRNRPENLAREAPVSYTH
;
A
#
# COMPACT_ATOMS: atom_id res chain seq x y z
N MET A 1 -10.15 14.41 -10.32
CA MET A 1 -11.47 14.05 -9.73
C MET A 1 -11.76 15.04 -8.63
N LYS A 2 -12.90 15.72 -8.65
CA LYS A 2 -13.28 16.74 -7.64
C LYS A 2 -14.39 16.24 -6.69
N ASP A 3 -15.01 15.11 -7.04
CA ASP A 3 -16.10 14.48 -6.29
C ASP A 3 -15.81 12.98 -6.25
N PHE A 4 -15.92 12.38 -5.09
CA PHE A 4 -15.72 10.93 -4.88
C PHE A 4 -17.03 10.15 -4.79
N ASN A 5 -18.16 10.85 -4.82
CA ASN A 5 -19.48 10.22 -4.73
C ASN A 5 -19.68 9.17 -5.82
N GLY A 6 -20.00 7.95 -5.44
CA GLY A 6 -20.19 6.81 -6.34
C GLY A 6 -18.90 6.25 -6.96
N SER A 7 -17.72 6.85 -6.72
CA SER A 7 -16.46 6.27 -7.20
C SER A 7 -16.11 4.99 -6.44
N VAL A 8 -15.41 4.06 -7.09
CA VAL A 8 -14.88 2.84 -6.48
C VAL A 8 -13.42 3.07 -6.12
N ALA A 9 -13.09 2.90 -4.85
CA ALA A 9 -11.75 3.05 -4.31
C ALA A 9 -11.25 1.74 -3.71
N VAL A 10 -9.98 1.42 -3.95
CA VAL A 10 -9.27 0.29 -3.35
C VAL A 10 -8.19 0.83 -2.43
N VAL A 11 -8.09 0.30 -1.20
CA VAL A 11 -7.07 0.69 -0.23
C VAL A 11 -6.38 -0.56 0.30
N THR A 12 -5.10 -0.76 -0.02
CA THR A 12 -4.30 -1.82 0.58
C THR A 12 -3.77 -1.40 1.95
N GLY A 13 -3.68 -2.34 2.91
CA GLY A 13 -3.35 -2.02 4.29
C GLY A 13 -4.39 -1.10 4.93
N GLY A 14 -5.65 -1.27 4.53
CA GLY A 14 -6.73 -0.36 4.90
C GLY A 14 -7.38 -0.64 6.24
N ALA A 15 -7.06 -1.75 6.90
CA ALA A 15 -7.68 -2.13 8.18
C ALA A 15 -7.08 -1.39 9.39
N SER A 16 -5.93 -0.72 9.23
CA SER A 16 -5.26 -0.03 10.34
C SER A 16 -4.64 1.31 9.92
N GLY A 17 -4.22 2.11 10.90
CA GLY A 17 -3.40 3.31 10.73
C GLY A 17 -3.92 4.30 9.69
N ILE A 18 -3.03 4.70 8.79
CA ILE A 18 -3.33 5.67 7.71
C ILE A 18 -4.38 5.10 6.75
N GLY A 19 -4.25 3.81 6.38
CA GLY A 19 -5.21 3.15 5.49
C GLY A 19 -6.63 3.21 6.03
N ARG A 20 -6.82 2.90 7.32
CA ARG A 20 -8.13 3.00 7.98
C ARG A 20 -8.69 4.42 7.96
N SER A 21 -7.82 5.42 8.16
CA SER A 21 -8.23 6.82 8.09
C SER A 21 -8.65 7.22 6.67
N LEU A 22 -7.94 6.74 5.64
CA LEU A 22 -8.31 6.92 4.22
C LEU A 22 -9.66 6.28 3.93
N VAL A 23 -9.87 5.02 4.35
CA VAL A 23 -11.14 4.31 4.19
C VAL A 23 -12.31 5.12 4.78
N LYS A 24 -12.15 5.62 6.01
CA LYS A 24 -13.18 6.44 6.65
C LYS A 24 -13.52 7.70 5.85
N GLN A 25 -12.50 8.42 5.38
CA GLN A 25 -12.70 9.66 4.61
C GLN A 25 -13.34 9.38 3.25
N LEU A 26 -12.95 8.32 2.55
CA LEU A 26 -13.52 7.92 1.28
C LEU A 26 -14.99 7.54 1.41
N LEU A 27 -15.36 6.74 2.41
CA LEU A 27 -16.77 6.39 2.69
C LEU A 27 -17.58 7.66 3.03
N THR A 28 -17.04 8.55 3.86
CA THR A 28 -17.70 9.82 4.21
C THR A 28 -17.90 10.71 2.99
N ALA A 29 -17.02 10.62 2.00
CA ALA A 29 -17.12 11.34 0.73
C ALA A 29 -18.03 10.61 -0.31
N GLY A 30 -18.71 9.54 0.07
CA GLY A 30 -19.65 8.80 -0.77
C GLY A 30 -19.01 7.80 -1.74
N ALA A 31 -17.73 7.46 -1.57
CA ALA A 31 -17.10 6.42 -2.34
C ALA A 31 -17.53 5.01 -1.86
N ARG A 32 -17.52 4.06 -2.77
CA ARG A 32 -17.58 2.62 -2.46
C ARG A 32 -16.16 2.12 -2.26
N VAL A 33 -15.87 1.45 -1.16
CA VAL A 33 -14.50 1.13 -0.79
C VAL A 33 -14.29 -0.37 -0.66
N VAL A 34 -13.21 -0.87 -1.28
CA VAL A 34 -12.71 -2.22 -1.07
C VAL A 34 -11.36 -2.14 -0.35
N VAL A 35 -11.24 -2.86 0.75
CA VAL A 35 -10.04 -2.92 1.57
C VAL A 35 -9.33 -4.24 1.39
N GLY A 36 -8.06 -4.20 0.97
CA GLY A 36 -7.15 -5.34 1.05
C GLY A 36 -6.28 -5.24 2.29
N ASP A 37 -6.29 -6.24 3.15
CA ASP A 37 -5.39 -6.30 4.30
C ASP A 37 -5.04 -7.76 4.63
N VAL A 38 -3.86 -7.99 5.18
CA VAL A 38 -3.42 -9.35 5.54
C VAL A 38 -4.06 -9.85 6.82
N GLU A 39 -4.54 -8.95 7.68
CA GLU A 39 -5.09 -9.25 8.99
C GLU A 39 -6.62 -9.40 8.94
N GLN A 40 -7.13 -10.65 8.83
CA GLN A 40 -8.57 -10.93 8.80
C GLN A 40 -9.33 -10.30 9.99
N GLY A 41 -8.81 -10.43 11.21
CA GLY A 41 -9.47 -9.87 12.39
C GLY A 41 -9.57 -8.34 12.38
N ALA A 42 -8.58 -7.65 11.81
CA ALA A 42 -8.61 -6.19 11.65
C ALA A 42 -9.60 -5.78 10.55
N LEU A 43 -9.71 -6.56 9.46
CA LEU A 43 -10.74 -6.37 8.44
C LEU A 43 -12.14 -6.52 9.02
N ASP A 44 -12.40 -7.59 9.78
CA ASP A 44 -13.72 -7.85 10.38
C ASP A 44 -14.12 -6.71 11.33
N ALA A 45 -13.20 -6.23 12.14
CA ALA A 45 -13.43 -5.09 13.04
C ALA A 45 -13.72 -3.79 12.27
N LEU A 46 -12.98 -3.52 11.18
CA LEU A 46 -13.20 -2.37 10.33
C LEU A 46 -14.59 -2.41 9.67
N LEU A 47 -14.97 -3.56 9.10
CA LEU A 47 -16.26 -3.75 8.44
C LEU A 47 -17.42 -3.51 9.39
N GLU A 48 -17.35 -4.03 10.61
CA GLU A 48 -18.37 -3.80 11.62
C GLU A 48 -18.45 -2.34 12.06
N GLU A 49 -17.31 -1.71 12.31
CA GLU A 49 -17.26 -0.32 12.78
C GLU A 49 -17.77 0.68 11.75
N PHE A 50 -17.46 0.46 10.45
CA PHE A 50 -17.80 1.41 9.37
C PHE A 50 -19.04 1.01 8.56
N ARG A 51 -19.78 -0.02 8.95
CA ARG A 51 -20.93 -0.54 8.22
C ARG A 51 -21.99 0.51 7.88
N GLU A 52 -22.17 1.53 8.72
CA GLU A 52 -23.17 2.59 8.54
C GLU A 52 -22.62 3.80 7.73
N LEU A 53 -21.30 3.82 7.39
CA LEU A 53 -20.70 4.93 6.68
C LEU A 53 -20.86 4.86 5.17
N GLY A 54 -21.12 3.68 4.62
CA GLY A 54 -21.26 3.48 3.18
C GLY A 54 -20.96 2.06 2.74
N GLU A 55 -20.81 1.87 1.43
CA GLU A 55 -20.53 0.56 0.85
C GLU A 55 -19.05 0.19 1.02
N LEU A 56 -18.80 -0.80 1.87
CA LEU A 56 -17.47 -1.26 2.26
C LEU A 56 -17.34 -2.77 2.11
N ARG A 57 -16.24 -3.24 1.53
CA ARG A 57 -15.86 -4.65 1.41
C ARG A 57 -14.45 -4.87 1.92
N GLY A 58 -14.19 -6.04 2.49
CA GLY A 58 -12.87 -6.49 2.90
C GLY A 58 -12.45 -7.75 2.14
N VAL A 59 -11.19 -7.80 1.72
CA VAL A 59 -10.57 -8.96 1.06
C VAL A 59 -9.23 -9.22 1.74
N VAL A 60 -9.02 -10.43 2.25
CA VAL A 60 -7.71 -10.81 2.80
C VAL A 60 -6.68 -10.78 1.67
N THR A 61 -5.65 -9.96 1.82
CA THR A 61 -4.69 -9.70 0.76
C THR A 61 -3.29 -9.53 1.31
N ASP A 62 -2.39 -10.42 0.91
CA ASP A 62 -0.95 -10.21 1.04
C ASP A 62 -0.44 -9.49 -0.21
N VAL A 63 -0.06 -8.22 -0.07
CA VAL A 63 0.40 -7.42 -1.22
C VAL A 63 1.74 -7.89 -1.79
N SER A 64 2.54 -8.64 -1.03
CA SER A 64 3.79 -9.22 -1.50
C SER A 64 3.58 -10.41 -2.45
N ASP A 65 2.37 -10.98 -2.48
CA ASP A 65 1.95 -12.05 -3.36
C ASP A 65 1.10 -11.50 -4.52
N SER A 66 1.62 -11.66 -5.75
CA SER A 66 0.94 -11.20 -6.96
C SER A 66 -0.41 -11.88 -7.19
N ASP A 67 -0.55 -13.16 -6.84
CA ASP A 67 -1.80 -13.90 -7.01
C ASP A 67 -2.87 -13.38 -6.03
N SER A 68 -2.46 -13.07 -4.80
CA SER A 68 -3.34 -12.45 -3.80
C SER A 68 -3.84 -11.08 -4.24
N VAL A 69 -2.97 -10.25 -4.84
CA VAL A 69 -3.36 -8.93 -5.37
C VAL A 69 -4.24 -9.05 -6.61
N ASN A 70 -4.00 -10.03 -7.48
CA ASN A 70 -4.88 -10.31 -8.61
C ASN A 70 -6.28 -10.75 -8.14
N ALA A 71 -6.36 -11.60 -7.09
CA ALA A 71 -7.65 -11.98 -6.49
C ALA A 71 -8.41 -10.78 -5.91
N LEU A 72 -7.70 -9.82 -5.27
CA LEU A 72 -8.30 -8.55 -4.85
C LEU A 72 -8.87 -7.78 -6.06
N ALA A 73 -8.11 -7.66 -7.14
CA ALA A 73 -8.58 -6.99 -8.34
C ALA A 73 -9.79 -7.71 -8.95
N ASP A 74 -9.77 -9.05 -9.02
CA ASP A 74 -10.90 -9.85 -9.50
C ASP A 74 -12.17 -9.61 -8.68
N ALA A 75 -12.05 -9.55 -7.36
CA ALA A 75 -13.18 -9.23 -6.48
C ALA A 75 -13.75 -7.82 -6.76
N VAL A 76 -12.89 -6.81 -6.92
CA VAL A 76 -13.29 -5.43 -7.23
C VAL A 76 -14.03 -5.35 -8.57
N TYR A 77 -13.44 -5.91 -9.61
CA TYR A 77 -14.03 -5.84 -10.94
C TYR A 77 -15.25 -6.76 -11.11
N GLY A 78 -15.29 -7.88 -10.38
CA GLY A 78 -16.47 -8.76 -10.35
C GLY A 78 -17.68 -8.12 -9.69
N GLU A 79 -17.48 -7.30 -8.65
CA GLU A 79 -18.58 -6.66 -7.93
C GLU A 79 -18.95 -5.29 -8.54
N PHE A 80 -17.97 -4.48 -8.89
CA PHE A 80 -18.19 -3.08 -9.31
C PHE A 80 -17.94 -2.80 -10.79
N GLY A 81 -17.25 -3.69 -11.50
CA GLY A 81 -16.88 -3.52 -12.90
C GLY A 81 -15.83 -2.45 -13.18
N VAL A 82 -15.40 -1.69 -12.17
CA VAL A 82 -14.50 -0.52 -12.31
C VAL A 82 -13.69 -0.28 -11.04
N CYS A 83 -12.50 0.31 -11.21
CA CYS A 83 -11.73 0.92 -10.14
C CYS A 83 -11.35 2.33 -10.56
N HIS A 84 -11.70 3.35 -9.75
CA HIS A 84 -11.39 4.75 -10.01
C HIS A 84 -10.16 5.21 -9.22
N LEU A 85 -10.01 4.72 -8.00
CA LEU A 85 -8.95 5.11 -7.09
C LEU A 85 -8.24 3.88 -6.54
N LEU A 86 -6.93 3.80 -6.75
CA LEU A 86 -6.09 2.76 -6.14
C LEU A 86 -5.12 3.41 -5.16
N PHE A 87 -5.25 3.08 -3.89
CA PHE A 87 -4.30 3.44 -2.84
C PHE A 87 -3.42 2.23 -2.50
N ASN A 88 -2.22 2.18 -3.04
CA ASN A 88 -1.18 1.27 -2.61
C ASN A 88 -0.57 1.81 -1.32
N ASN A 89 -1.18 1.46 -0.19
CA ASN A 89 -0.85 2.03 1.11
C ASN A 89 -0.22 1.02 2.08
N ALA A 90 -0.42 -0.29 1.87
CA ALA A 90 0.20 -1.32 2.71
C ALA A 90 1.70 -1.11 2.84
N GLY A 91 2.22 -1.26 4.05
CA GLY A 91 3.64 -1.07 4.30
C GLY A 91 4.08 -1.57 5.68
N VAL A 92 5.33 -1.97 5.75
CA VAL A 92 6.00 -2.49 6.95
C VAL A 92 7.34 -1.79 7.14
N ALA A 93 7.90 -1.88 8.35
CA ALA A 93 9.22 -1.35 8.66
C ALA A 93 10.12 -2.44 9.25
N ALA A 94 11.42 -2.37 8.96
CA ALA A 94 12.42 -3.15 9.69
C ALA A 94 12.84 -2.40 10.96
N PRO A 95 13.38 -3.10 11.97
CA PRO A 95 14.02 -2.48 13.12
C PRO A 95 15.16 -1.54 12.70
N SER A 96 15.34 -0.45 13.44
CA SER A 96 16.46 0.47 13.23
C SER A 96 17.80 -0.24 13.49
N ALA A 97 18.73 -0.17 12.54
CA ALA A 97 20.05 -0.78 12.64
C ALA A 97 21.05 -0.10 11.71
N ASN A 98 22.34 -0.27 11.97
CA ASN A 98 23.35 0.04 10.97
C ASN A 98 23.13 -0.82 9.72
N VAL A 99 23.41 -0.28 8.52
CA VAL A 99 23.14 -1.01 7.28
C VAL A 99 23.87 -2.37 7.22
N TRP A 100 25.05 -2.46 7.80
CA TRP A 100 25.86 -3.71 7.87
C TRP A 100 25.38 -4.69 8.95
N GLU A 101 24.42 -4.33 9.78
CA GLU A 101 23.79 -5.18 10.80
C GLU A 101 22.39 -5.65 10.38
N THR A 102 21.87 -5.12 9.28
CA THR A 102 20.59 -5.59 8.71
C THR A 102 20.74 -6.98 8.11
N THR A 103 19.69 -7.77 8.14
CA THR A 103 19.71 -9.13 7.59
C THR A 103 19.12 -9.19 6.19
N PRO A 104 19.52 -10.15 5.33
CA PRO A 104 18.89 -10.37 4.03
C PRO A 104 17.37 -10.51 4.12
N ASN A 105 16.85 -11.10 5.20
CA ASN A 105 15.42 -11.27 5.41
C ASN A 105 14.71 -9.94 5.71
N ASP A 106 15.37 -8.97 6.37
CA ASP A 106 14.82 -7.63 6.53
C ASP A 106 14.58 -6.96 5.16
N TRP A 107 15.55 -7.04 4.26
CA TRP A 107 15.46 -6.50 2.91
C TRP A 107 14.39 -7.20 2.08
N LYS A 108 14.37 -8.54 2.08
CA LYS A 108 13.36 -9.32 1.34
C LYS A 108 11.95 -8.98 1.78
N TRP A 109 11.72 -8.95 3.10
CA TRP A 109 10.39 -8.70 3.63
C TRP A 109 9.91 -7.27 3.35
N VAL A 110 10.71 -6.26 3.74
CA VAL A 110 10.29 -4.85 3.60
C VAL A 110 10.14 -4.46 2.13
N HIS A 111 11.09 -4.86 1.27
CA HIS A 111 10.95 -4.59 -0.17
C HIS A 111 9.84 -5.43 -0.81
N GLY A 112 9.62 -6.66 -0.35
CA GLY A 112 8.50 -7.49 -0.78
C GLY A 112 7.15 -6.81 -0.56
N VAL A 113 6.94 -6.24 0.61
CA VAL A 113 5.69 -5.55 0.94
C VAL A 113 5.67 -4.13 0.33
N ASN A 114 6.66 -3.29 0.66
CA ASN A 114 6.61 -1.86 0.35
C ASN A 114 6.81 -1.55 -1.14
N VAL A 115 7.67 -2.31 -1.83
CA VAL A 115 8.00 -2.06 -3.24
C VAL A 115 7.22 -3.00 -4.15
N MET A 116 7.37 -4.31 -3.94
CA MET A 116 6.67 -5.29 -4.79
C MET A 116 5.17 -5.23 -4.60
N GLY A 117 4.67 -4.95 -3.39
CA GLY A 117 3.25 -4.71 -3.15
C GLY A 117 2.68 -3.56 -4.00
N VAL A 118 3.42 -2.46 -4.13
CA VAL A 118 3.05 -1.34 -5.04
C VAL A 118 3.09 -1.79 -6.50
N VAL A 119 4.14 -2.52 -6.90
CA VAL A 119 4.27 -3.04 -8.28
C VAL A 119 3.14 -4.01 -8.61
N ASN A 120 2.82 -4.93 -7.70
CA ASN A 120 1.71 -5.90 -7.87
C ASN A 120 0.37 -5.17 -8.02
N GLY A 121 0.12 -4.13 -7.19
CA GLY A 121 -1.08 -3.29 -7.32
C GLY A 121 -1.15 -2.59 -8.68
N ILE A 122 -0.05 -1.98 -9.13
CA ILE A 122 0.03 -1.34 -10.46
C ILE A 122 -0.27 -2.37 -11.57
N GLN A 123 0.35 -3.54 -11.53
CA GLN A 123 0.19 -4.57 -12.55
C GLN A 123 -1.22 -5.18 -12.58
N ALA A 124 -1.85 -5.37 -11.43
CA ALA A 124 -3.18 -5.94 -11.35
C ALA A 124 -4.29 -4.96 -11.77
N PHE A 125 -4.13 -3.66 -11.45
CA PHE A 125 -5.20 -2.69 -11.63
C PHE A 125 -5.05 -1.81 -12.87
N ILE A 126 -3.84 -1.28 -13.17
CA ILE A 126 -3.65 -0.30 -14.26
C ILE A 126 -4.14 -0.81 -15.63
N PRO A 127 -3.80 -2.01 -16.09
CA PRO A 127 -4.30 -2.50 -17.38
C PRO A 127 -5.83 -2.54 -17.45
N ARG A 128 -6.49 -2.90 -16.35
CA ARG A 128 -7.95 -2.96 -16.24
C ARG A 128 -8.57 -1.57 -16.20
N MET A 129 -7.95 -0.62 -15.48
CA MET A 129 -8.38 0.79 -15.44
C MET A 129 -8.27 1.44 -16.83
N ILE A 130 -7.17 1.19 -17.56
CA ILE A 130 -6.99 1.68 -18.93
C ILE A 130 -8.06 1.08 -19.87
N ALA A 131 -8.28 -0.23 -19.79
CA ALA A 131 -9.28 -0.92 -20.60
C ALA A 131 -10.71 -0.41 -20.33
N GLY A 132 -11.02 -0.04 -19.09
CA GLY A 132 -12.30 0.57 -18.70
C GLY A 132 -12.51 1.97 -19.26
N GLY A 133 -11.46 2.70 -19.62
CA GLY A 133 -11.50 4.03 -20.24
C GLY A 133 -12.02 5.16 -19.34
N GLU A 134 -12.27 4.88 -18.07
CA GLU A 134 -12.73 5.89 -17.11
C GLU A 134 -11.57 6.71 -16.52
N ALA A 135 -11.88 7.91 -16.01
CA ALA A 135 -10.89 8.70 -15.30
C ALA A 135 -10.59 8.09 -13.94
N GLY A 136 -9.31 7.94 -13.63
CA GLY A 136 -8.89 7.34 -12.37
C GLY A 136 -7.55 7.88 -11.87
N HIS A 137 -7.21 7.50 -10.65
CA HIS A 137 -5.95 7.92 -10.03
C HIS A 137 -5.32 6.83 -9.16
N VAL A 138 -4.01 6.70 -9.24
CA VAL A 138 -3.23 5.80 -8.40
C VAL A 138 -2.44 6.61 -7.39
N ILE A 139 -2.54 6.24 -6.13
CA ILE A 139 -1.86 6.91 -5.03
C ILE A 139 -0.95 5.89 -4.33
N ASN A 140 0.35 6.09 -4.39
CA ASN A 140 1.32 5.22 -3.74
C ASN A 140 1.88 5.90 -2.49
N THR A 141 1.76 5.22 -1.35
CA THR A 141 2.19 5.76 -0.05
C THR A 141 3.69 5.58 0.14
N SER A 142 4.43 6.68 0.02
CA SER A 142 5.83 6.78 0.37
C SER A 142 5.98 7.24 1.83
N SER A 143 7.06 7.95 2.15
CA SER A 143 7.34 8.51 3.47
C SER A 143 8.25 9.74 3.32
N GLY A 144 8.21 10.64 4.28
CA GLY A 144 9.27 11.65 4.42
C GLY A 144 10.64 11.00 4.58
N ASP A 145 10.71 9.89 5.34
CA ASP A 145 11.91 9.06 5.42
C ASP A 145 12.10 8.25 4.14
N GLY A 146 13.18 8.49 3.44
CA GLY A 146 13.55 7.85 2.18
C GLY A 146 12.94 8.51 0.94
N GLY A 147 11.66 8.86 0.95
CA GLY A 147 11.02 9.51 -0.19
C GLY A 147 11.44 10.96 -0.40
N ILE A 148 11.81 11.67 0.68
CA ILE A 148 12.29 13.05 0.65
C ILE A 148 13.72 13.10 1.18
N SER A 149 13.97 12.58 2.39
CA SER A 149 15.28 12.59 3.04
C SER A 149 15.42 11.37 3.94
N PRO A 150 16.46 10.52 3.74
CA PRO A 150 16.63 9.31 4.53
C PRO A 150 17.09 9.63 5.95
N LEU A 151 16.53 8.91 6.93
CA LEU A 151 16.97 8.96 8.32
C LEU A 151 18.09 7.94 8.58
N PRO A 152 19.06 8.25 9.46
CA PRO A 152 20.05 7.28 9.91
C PRO A 152 19.39 6.02 10.51
N TYR A 153 20.00 4.86 10.32
CA TYR A 153 19.56 3.56 10.83
C TYR A 153 18.26 3.01 10.25
N GLN A 154 17.68 3.67 9.22
CA GLN A 154 16.44 3.26 8.55
C GLN A 154 16.66 2.80 7.10
N SER A 155 17.86 2.35 6.76
CA SER A 155 18.28 2.07 5.38
C SER A 155 17.33 1.14 4.61
N VAL A 156 16.80 0.08 5.25
CA VAL A 156 15.89 -0.88 4.61
C VAL A 156 14.54 -0.21 4.28
N TYR A 157 13.97 0.49 5.25
CA TYR A 157 12.69 1.21 5.07
C TYR A 157 12.84 2.39 4.11
N ALA A 158 13.83 3.26 4.38
CA ALA A 158 14.06 4.48 3.59
C ALA A 158 14.29 4.16 2.10
N SER A 159 15.11 3.14 1.79
CA SER A 159 15.34 2.72 0.40
C SER A 159 14.06 2.22 -0.27
N SER A 160 13.21 1.48 0.45
CA SER A 160 11.92 1.03 -0.07
C SER A 160 10.99 2.20 -0.41
N LYS A 161 10.95 3.24 0.42
CA LYS A 161 10.12 4.42 0.21
C LYS A 161 10.66 5.35 -0.89
N ALA A 162 11.99 5.44 -1.04
CA ALA A 162 12.62 6.09 -2.19
C ALA A 162 12.25 5.38 -3.51
N ALA A 163 12.28 4.05 -3.54
CA ALA A 163 11.86 3.27 -4.69
C ALA A 163 10.40 3.52 -5.06
N VAL A 164 9.48 3.57 -4.08
CA VAL A 164 8.06 3.88 -4.32
C VAL A 164 7.88 5.26 -4.95
N SER A 165 8.63 6.28 -4.48
CA SER A 165 8.58 7.61 -5.08
C SER A 165 9.01 7.58 -6.54
N CYS A 166 10.15 6.97 -6.84
CA CYS A 166 10.67 6.84 -8.20
C CYS A 166 9.71 6.08 -9.12
N ILE A 167 9.18 4.94 -8.69
CA ILE A 167 8.21 4.13 -9.45
C ILE A 167 6.96 4.97 -9.77
N THR A 168 6.47 5.75 -8.82
CA THR A 168 5.26 6.55 -8.99
C THR A 168 5.45 7.69 -9.98
N GLU A 169 6.61 8.37 -9.94
CA GLU A 169 6.95 9.43 -10.90
C GLU A 169 7.09 8.86 -12.32
N CYS A 170 7.74 7.70 -12.47
CA CYS A 170 7.80 6.99 -13.75
C CYS A 170 6.40 6.61 -14.26
N LEU A 171 5.55 6.06 -13.38
CA LEU A 171 4.18 5.70 -13.73
C LEU A 171 3.38 6.92 -14.19
N ALA A 172 3.47 8.05 -13.47
CA ALA A 172 2.76 9.28 -13.85
C ALA A 172 3.15 9.76 -15.25
N ALA A 173 4.46 9.78 -15.56
CA ALA A 173 4.96 10.16 -16.87
C ALA A 173 4.51 9.17 -17.98
N GLN A 174 4.47 7.88 -17.70
CA GLN A 174 3.99 6.86 -18.64
C GLN A 174 2.50 7.03 -18.94
N LEU A 175 1.67 7.19 -17.91
CA LEU A 175 0.21 7.36 -18.07
C LEU A 175 -0.13 8.61 -18.88
N GLU A 176 0.63 9.70 -18.70
CA GLU A 176 0.52 10.92 -19.50
C GLU A 176 0.96 10.69 -20.95
N SER A 177 2.12 10.06 -21.16
CA SER A 177 2.68 9.76 -22.49
C SER A 177 1.75 8.87 -23.34
N GLU A 178 1.10 7.90 -22.70
CA GLU A 178 0.13 7.01 -23.34
C GLU A 178 -1.24 7.66 -23.55
N GLY A 179 -1.43 8.92 -23.13
CA GLY A 179 -2.68 9.65 -23.29
C GLY A 179 -3.87 9.06 -22.55
N THR A 180 -3.61 8.35 -21.46
CA THR A 180 -4.66 7.73 -20.64
C THR A 180 -5.45 8.79 -19.86
N ARG A 181 -6.62 8.41 -19.33
CA ARG A 181 -7.39 9.25 -18.39
C ARG A 181 -6.99 9.02 -16.92
N LEU A 182 -5.86 8.32 -16.71
CA LEU A 182 -5.34 8.00 -15.39
C LEU A 182 -4.22 8.96 -15.00
N GLY A 183 -4.09 9.18 -13.70
CA GLY A 183 -2.93 9.87 -13.11
C GLY A 183 -2.31 9.04 -11.99
N ALA A 184 -1.11 9.41 -11.60
CA ALA A 184 -0.47 8.82 -10.42
C ALA A 184 0.14 9.91 -9.53
N SER A 185 0.16 9.68 -8.21
CA SER A 185 0.73 10.60 -7.24
C SER A 185 1.41 9.85 -6.10
N VAL A 186 2.50 10.41 -5.61
CA VAL A 186 3.12 9.97 -4.36
C VAL A 186 2.40 10.64 -3.19
N PHE A 187 2.04 9.85 -2.20
CA PHE A 187 1.52 10.34 -0.93
C PHE A 187 2.62 10.27 0.14
N TYR A 188 2.95 11.42 0.70
CA TYR A 188 3.90 11.55 1.81
C TYR A 188 3.12 11.87 3.09
N PRO A 189 2.79 10.88 3.93
CA PRO A 189 2.19 11.16 5.22
C PRO A 189 3.10 12.07 6.04
N SER A 190 2.56 13.18 6.54
CA SER A 190 3.30 14.16 7.33
C SER A 190 2.57 14.46 8.64
N GLY A 191 3.27 15.04 9.62
CA GLY A 191 2.70 15.37 10.93
C GLY A 191 3.50 14.82 12.12
N GLY A 192 4.74 14.41 11.90
CA GLY A 192 5.60 13.83 12.94
C GLY A 192 5.41 12.32 13.09
N LEU A 193 5.58 11.80 14.30
CA LEU A 193 5.32 10.41 14.60
C LEU A 193 3.81 10.16 14.58
N LEU A 194 3.36 9.47 13.54
CA LEU A 194 1.96 9.08 13.42
C LEU A 194 1.70 7.84 14.28
N ASP A 195 0.58 7.84 14.99
CA ASP A 195 0.11 6.66 15.74
C ASP A 195 -0.43 5.63 14.75
N THR A 196 0.46 4.81 14.25
CA THR A 196 0.17 3.75 13.27
C THR A 196 0.80 2.44 13.70
N GLY A 197 0.27 1.31 13.21
CA GLY A 197 0.84 -0.02 13.43
C GLY A 197 2.21 -0.27 12.78
N ILE A 198 2.83 0.75 12.14
CA ILE A 198 4.12 0.61 11.44
C ILE A 198 5.25 0.18 12.38
N TRP A 199 5.17 0.56 13.65
CA TRP A 199 6.20 0.25 14.67
C TRP A 199 6.09 -1.18 15.22
N THR A 200 5.02 -1.88 14.94
CA THR A 200 4.74 -3.24 15.41
C THR A 200 4.47 -4.21 14.25
N THR A 201 4.95 -3.89 13.05
CA THR A 201 4.70 -4.69 11.84
C THR A 201 5.31 -6.08 11.87
N ASP A 202 6.31 -6.34 12.72
CA ASP A 202 6.91 -7.68 12.89
C ASP A 202 5.87 -8.77 13.21
N ARG A 203 4.70 -8.42 13.75
CA ARG A 203 3.58 -9.37 13.97
C ARG A 203 3.09 -10.03 12.68
N ASN A 204 3.28 -9.37 11.53
CA ASN A 204 2.90 -9.85 10.20
C ASN A 204 4.08 -10.39 9.39
N ARG A 205 5.25 -10.50 10.02
CA ARG A 205 6.43 -11.01 9.35
C ARG A 205 6.33 -12.52 9.15
N PRO A 206 6.46 -13.02 7.92
CA PRO A 206 6.40 -14.46 7.65
C PRO A 206 7.53 -15.21 8.37
N GLU A 207 7.23 -16.41 8.89
CA GLU A 207 8.23 -17.24 9.61
C GLU A 207 9.46 -17.55 8.76
N ASN A 208 9.29 -17.81 7.48
CA ASN A 208 10.39 -18.07 6.54
C ASN A 208 11.27 -16.83 6.27
N LEU A 209 10.84 -15.66 6.67
CA LEU A 209 11.58 -14.40 6.65
C LEU A 209 11.91 -13.90 8.06
N ALA A 210 11.81 -14.76 9.08
CA ALA A 210 12.21 -14.41 10.44
C ALA A 210 13.62 -13.81 10.47
N ARG A 211 13.87 -12.88 11.40
CA ARG A 211 15.15 -12.21 11.52
C ARG A 211 16.20 -13.21 11.97
N GLU A 212 17.19 -13.45 11.13
CA GLU A 212 18.37 -14.22 11.50
C GLU A 212 19.20 -13.41 12.53
N ALA A 213 19.84 -14.11 13.47
CA ALA A 213 20.78 -13.45 14.36
C ALA A 213 21.88 -12.78 13.51
N PRO A 214 22.30 -11.54 13.85
CA PRO A 214 23.40 -10.90 13.13
C PRO A 214 24.61 -11.84 13.12
N VAL A 215 25.23 -12.01 11.95
CA VAL A 215 26.48 -12.79 11.85
C VAL A 215 27.51 -12.08 12.71
N SER A 216 27.85 -12.66 13.87
CA SER A 216 28.93 -12.14 14.69
C SER A 216 30.24 -12.39 13.96
N TYR A 217 30.79 -11.34 13.35
CA TYR A 217 32.17 -11.37 12.92
C TYR A 217 33.04 -11.35 14.19
N THR A 218 33.44 -12.53 14.65
CA THR A 218 34.53 -12.64 15.62
C THR A 218 35.79 -12.22 14.88
N HIS A 219 36.31 -11.06 15.21
CA HIS A 219 37.68 -10.63 14.90
C HIS A 219 38.67 -11.34 15.77
#